data_fc518e98c28ffb1bfc049c4d2809dac6
#
_entry.id   fc518e98c28ffb1bfc049c4d2809dac6
#
_cell.length_a   1.000
_cell.length_b   1.000
_cell.length_c   1.000
_cell.angle_alpha   90.00
_cell.angle_beta   90.00
_cell.angle_gamma   90.00
#
_symmetry.space_group_name_H-M   'P 1'
#
loop_
_entity.id
_entity.type
_entity.pdbx_description
1 polymer ?
#
loop_
_entity_poly.entity_id
_entity_poly.type
_entity_poly.pdbx_seq_one_letter_code
_entity_poly.pdbx_strand_id
1 'polypeptide(L)'
;MAPWARRTLRLATRLLAIGLALGGAAGARLSRTLGLTVSRNTLLRAIRCTPCPVISPPQVLSVDEFALRKRHTYGTLLLDLERRRPLALLPDREAATVARWLEAHPGVEVLGRDRAEAYAEAARLGAPTALQVADRFHLLQNLADVLTDVFRAHAPQLARVHTQHLTAPPLVHDPADPATGPRRSTVPLAPPQPSTRAAALAAARRAQRVALYEQVWSSHRQGWTLDAIAAQVGLSRRTVQRYLQSPTFPERQPMYARDCSLLDPYKATLLAGWNHGCRNGAHLFRTIRRQGFQGQYGIVALYVRRMRQAQRLAPGPRRSAQPLPTVTETPRRPLTPRRATWLVLRPSERATAQDHPQLAQLTTQTPALAEAVALAQDFAALVRQRQPTQLKPWLVRADQSTLPPFRRFARGLRADYGAVQAAVTLPWSQGPIEGQINRLKMLKRHMYGRARLDLLARRFLLTA
;
A
#
# COMPACT_ATOMS: atom_id res chain seq x y z
N MET A 1 46.20 -25.24 -9.76
CA MET A 1 45.26 -24.91 -10.88
C MET A 1 44.69 -26.24 -11.40
N ALA A 2 43.43 -26.25 -11.78
CA ALA A 2 42.93 -27.42 -12.52
C ALA A 2 43.73 -27.56 -13.84
N PRO A 3 43.97 -28.79 -14.35
CA PRO A 3 44.63 -28.97 -15.63
C PRO A 3 43.96 -28.11 -16.72
N TRP A 4 44.77 -27.45 -17.54
CA TRP A 4 44.32 -26.56 -18.63
C TRP A 4 43.58 -25.28 -18.21
N ALA A 5 43.51 -24.94 -16.94
CA ALA A 5 42.88 -23.70 -16.44
C ALA A 5 43.73 -22.46 -16.80
N ARG A 6 43.12 -21.52 -17.53
CA ARG A 6 43.74 -20.22 -17.88
C ARG A 6 43.72 -19.19 -16.72
N ARG A 7 43.23 -19.56 -15.53
CA ARG A 7 43.08 -18.71 -14.35
C ARG A 7 43.32 -19.47 -13.09
N THR A 8 43.90 -18.81 -12.10
CA THR A 8 44.02 -19.37 -10.76
C THR A 8 42.63 -19.50 -10.10
N LEU A 9 42.44 -20.46 -9.20
CA LEU A 9 41.20 -20.61 -8.43
C LEU A 9 40.84 -19.30 -7.69
N ARG A 10 41.84 -18.65 -7.09
CA ARG A 10 41.67 -17.38 -6.38
C ARG A 10 41.09 -16.27 -7.30
N LEU A 11 41.57 -16.16 -8.52
CA LEU A 11 41.02 -15.20 -9.49
C LEU A 11 39.61 -15.59 -9.93
N ALA A 12 39.36 -16.88 -10.19
CA ALA A 12 38.06 -17.36 -10.56
C ALA A 12 37.01 -17.06 -9.47
N THR A 13 37.32 -17.30 -8.20
CA THR A 13 36.41 -16.99 -7.06
C THR A 13 36.13 -15.49 -6.97
N ARG A 14 37.15 -14.62 -7.13
CA ARG A 14 36.95 -13.16 -7.12
C ARG A 14 36.05 -12.69 -8.28
N LEU A 15 36.29 -13.19 -9.48
CA LEU A 15 35.48 -12.85 -10.64
C LEU A 15 34.04 -13.34 -10.48
N LEU A 16 33.82 -14.53 -9.91
CA LEU A 16 32.50 -15.01 -9.57
C LEU A 16 31.82 -14.09 -8.58
N ALA A 17 32.47 -13.71 -7.49
CA ALA A 17 31.93 -12.79 -6.49
C ALA A 17 31.52 -11.44 -7.11
N ILE A 18 32.39 -10.85 -7.97
CA ILE A 18 32.07 -9.62 -8.69
C ILE A 18 30.85 -9.83 -9.62
N GLY A 19 30.82 -10.95 -10.36
CA GLY A 19 29.71 -11.30 -11.24
C GLY A 19 28.39 -11.48 -10.50
N LEU A 20 28.42 -12.17 -9.36
CA LEU A 20 27.23 -12.36 -8.50
C LEU A 20 26.73 -11.02 -7.96
N ALA A 21 27.62 -10.17 -7.46
CA ALA A 21 27.25 -8.88 -6.90
C ALA A 21 26.70 -7.90 -7.95
N LEU A 22 27.41 -7.74 -9.09
CA LEU A 22 27.15 -6.65 -10.06
C LEU A 22 26.60 -7.12 -11.42
N GLY A 23 26.62 -8.41 -11.71
CA GLY A 23 26.31 -8.94 -13.03
C GLY A 23 27.43 -8.73 -14.05
N GLY A 24 27.10 -8.87 -15.35
CA GLY A 24 28.13 -8.85 -16.41
C GLY A 24 28.73 -7.49 -16.68
N ALA A 25 27.94 -6.50 -17.09
CA ALA A 25 28.46 -5.21 -17.56
C ALA A 25 29.05 -4.34 -16.44
N ALA A 26 28.34 -4.19 -15.32
CA ALA A 26 28.83 -3.44 -14.18
C ALA A 26 30.02 -4.15 -13.52
N GLY A 27 29.98 -5.47 -13.42
CA GLY A 27 31.11 -6.27 -12.90
C GLY A 27 32.38 -6.12 -13.77
N ALA A 28 32.24 -6.11 -15.11
CA ALA A 28 33.39 -5.91 -15.99
C ALA A 28 34.01 -4.50 -15.87
N ARG A 29 33.20 -3.46 -15.61
CA ARG A 29 33.70 -2.11 -15.32
C ARG A 29 34.49 -2.07 -14.00
N LEU A 30 33.91 -2.61 -12.94
CA LEU A 30 34.61 -2.69 -11.64
C LEU A 30 35.88 -3.52 -11.74
N SER A 31 35.84 -4.68 -12.40
CA SER A 31 37.04 -5.51 -12.60
C SER A 31 38.16 -4.73 -13.26
N ARG A 32 37.86 -3.91 -14.29
CA ARG A 32 38.86 -3.06 -14.97
C ARG A 32 39.48 -2.03 -14.01
N THR A 33 38.65 -1.39 -13.18
CA THR A 33 39.12 -0.43 -12.17
C THR A 33 40.08 -1.12 -11.14
N LEU A 34 39.85 -2.40 -10.88
CA LEU A 34 40.68 -3.22 -10.00
C LEU A 34 41.88 -3.87 -10.73
N GLY A 35 42.21 -3.43 -11.95
CA GLY A 35 43.32 -3.99 -12.72
C GLY A 35 43.05 -5.38 -13.33
N LEU A 36 41.82 -5.85 -13.29
CA LEU A 36 41.42 -7.16 -13.81
C LEU A 36 40.70 -7.02 -15.16
N THR A 37 41.40 -7.31 -16.26
CA THR A 37 40.79 -7.26 -17.61
C THR A 37 39.91 -8.49 -17.84
N VAL A 38 38.60 -8.32 -17.78
CA VAL A 38 37.61 -9.39 -17.99
C VAL A 38 36.39 -8.87 -18.75
N SER A 39 35.89 -9.69 -19.67
CA SER A 39 34.67 -9.35 -20.42
C SER A 39 33.41 -9.64 -19.58
N ARG A 40 32.31 -8.91 -19.90
CA ARG A 40 30.99 -9.19 -19.36
C ARG A 40 30.54 -10.65 -19.52
N ASN A 41 30.87 -11.23 -20.68
CA ASN A 41 30.47 -12.61 -20.99
C ASN A 41 31.24 -13.62 -20.12
N THR A 42 32.48 -13.31 -19.77
CA THR A 42 33.27 -14.15 -18.85
C THR A 42 32.66 -14.21 -17.47
N LEU A 43 32.22 -13.07 -16.91
CA LEU A 43 31.53 -13.03 -15.61
C LEU A 43 30.19 -13.79 -15.66
N LEU A 44 29.41 -13.60 -16.71
CA LEU A 44 28.16 -14.33 -16.86
C LEU A 44 28.37 -15.84 -17.03
N ARG A 45 29.41 -16.25 -17.75
CA ARG A 45 29.81 -17.66 -17.88
C ARG A 45 30.22 -18.23 -16.52
N ALA A 46 31.00 -17.50 -15.72
CA ALA A 46 31.38 -17.94 -14.39
C ALA A 46 30.14 -18.24 -13.52
N ILE A 47 29.14 -17.35 -13.53
CA ILE A 47 27.86 -17.58 -12.81
C ILE A 47 27.15 -18.83 -13.34
N ARG A 48 27.07 -19.02 -14.68
CA ARG A 48 26.36 -20.15 -15.29
C ARG A 48 27.06 -21.48 -15.05
N CYS A 49 28.37 -21.50 -14.97
CA CYS A 49 29.13 -22.72 -14.73
C CYS A 49 29.23 -23.10 -13.27
N THR A 50 28.92 -22.19 -12.34
CA THR A 50 28.91 -22.51 -10.90
C THR A 50 27.72 -23.42 -10.57
N PRO A 51 27.93 -24.58 -9.97
CA PRO A 51 26.83 -25.47 -9.56
C PRO A 51 25.94 -24.74 -8.55
N CYS A 52 24.63 -24.94 -8.65
CA CYS A 52 23.70 -24.50 -7.61
C CYS A 52 23.91 -25.33 -6.34
N PRO A 53 23.62 -24.79 -5.14
CA PRO A 53 23.66 -25.57 -3.92
C PRO A 53 22.76 -26.80 -4.03
N VAL A 54 23.20 -27.91 -3.44
CA VAL A 54 22.36 -29.10 -3.31
C VAL A 54 21.18 -28.74 -2.38
N ILE A 55 19.98 -29.09 -2.82
CA ILE A 55 18.76 -28.83 -2.06
C ILE A 55 18.56 -30.02 -1.12
N SER A 56 18.63 -29.77 0.19
CA SER A 56 18.08 -30.69 1.18
C SER A 56 16.57 -30.51 1.20
N PRO A 57 15.75 -31.57 1.16
CA PRO A 57 14.30 -31.46 1.25
C PRO A 57 13.90 -30.63 2.48
N PRO A 58 13.08 -29.59 2.33
CA PRO A 58 12.62 -28.79 3.47
C PRO A 58 11.45 -29.48 4.15
N GLN A 59 11.37 -29.44 5.47
CA GLN A 59 10.17 -29.84 6.21
C GLN A 59 9.08 -28.77 6.11
N VAL A 60 9.47 -27.50 6.13
CA VAL A 60 8.55 -26.36 6.05
C VAL A 60 8.87 -25.54 4.80
N LEU A 61 8.05 -25.71 3.78
CA LEU A 61 8.18 -25.03 2.50
C LEU A 61 7.21 -23.84 2.43
N SER A 62 7.63 -22.74 1.82
CA SER A 62 6.74 -21.66 1.38
C SER A 62 6.81 -21.49 -0.12
N VAL A 63 5.65 -21.26 -0.73
CA VAL A 63 5.49 -20.98 -2.16
C VAL A 63 4.79 -19.65 -2.38
N ASP A 64 5.29 -18.85 -3.35
CA ASP A 64 4.66 -17.60 -3.72
C ASP A 64 5.02 -17.21 -5.15
N GLU A 65 4.18 -16.38 -5.78
CA GLU A 65 4.39 -15.94 -7.15
C GLU A 65 5.30 -14.74 -7.25
N PHE A 66 6.10 -14.67 -8.31
CA PHE A 66 6.84 -13.47 -8.65
C PHE A 66 6.70 -13.11 -10.13
N ALA A 67 6.62 -11.84 -10.46
CA ALA A 67 6.50 -11.40 -11.84
C ALA A 67 7.85 -11.49 -12.56
N LEU A 68 7.97 -12.36 -13.58
CA LEU A 68 9.06 -12.35 -14.55
C LEU A 68 8.93 -11.14 -15.49
N ARG A 69 7.72 -10.92 -16.02
CA ARG A 69 7.34 -9.68 -16.74
C ARG A 69 6.03 -9.20 -16.14
N LYS A 70 6.04 -8.01 -15.54
CA LYS A 70 4.86 -7.44 -14.90
C LYS A 70 3.64 -7.50 -15.83
N ARG A 71 2.56 -8.12 -15.38
CA ARG A 71 1.28 -8.34 -16.08
C ARG A 71 1.32 -9.32 -17.27
N HIS A 72 2.44 -10.01 -17.51
CA HIS A 72 2.56 -10.97 -18.62
C HIS A 72 2.96 -12.35 -18.14
N THR A 73 4.09 -12.48 -17.45
CA THR A 73 4.66 -13.78 -17.10
C THR A 73 5.00 -13.80 -15.62
N TYR A 74 4.58 -14.83 -14.93
CA TYR A 74 4.86 -15.08 -13.53
C TYR A 74 5.60 -16.39 -13.40
N GLY A 75 6.42 -16.51 -12.37
CA GLY A 75 7.06 -17.73 -11.93
C GLY A 75 6.79 -17.96 -10.46
N THR A 76 7.20 -19.09 -9.93
CA THR A 76 7.04 -19.46 -8.51
C THR A 76 8.39 -19.49 -7.81
N LEU A 77 8.45 -18.84 -6.65
CA LEU A 77 9.57 -18.95 -5.71
C LEU A 77 9.25 -20.01 -4.67
N LEU A 78 10.20 -20.91 -4.43
CA LEU A 78 10.17 -21.89 -3.35
C LEU A 78 11.20 -21.51 -2.30
N LEU A 79 10.79 -21.47 -1.03
CA LEU A 79 11.59 -21.04 0.11
C LEU A 79 11.49 -22.05 1.26
N ASP A 80 12.63 -22.50 1.78
CA ASP A 80 12.72 -23.16 3.08
C ASP A 80 12.47 -22.12 4.18
N LEU A 81 11.37 -22.25 4.92
CA LEU A 81 11.00 -21.33 5.98
C LEU A 81 11.84 -21.48 7.25
N GLU A 82 12.35 -22.67 7.53
CA GLU A 82 13.18 -22.92 8.70
C GLU A 82 14.55 -22.28 8.53
N ARG A 83 15.19 -22.54 7.37
CA ARG A 83 16.49 -21.98 7.03
C ARG A 83 16.43 -20.59 6.42
N ARG A 84 15.20 -20.11 6.06
CA ARG A 84 14.92 -18.85 5.35
C ARG A 84 15.71 -18.71 4.05
N ARG A 85 15.96 -19.82 3.36
CA ARG A 85 16.76 -19.87 2.14
C ARG A 85 15.90 -20.22 0.93
N PRO A 86 16.05 -19.47 -0.18
CA PRO A 86 15.39 -19.85 -1.43
C PRO A 86 15.97 -21.14 -1.97
N LEU A 87 15.09 -22.02 -2.42
CA LEU A 87 15.41 -23.33 -2.96
C LEU A 87 15.38 -23.35 -4.49
N ALA A 88 14.32 -22.78 -5.07
CA ALA A 88 14.13 -22.79 -6.52
C ALA A 88 13.31 -21.61 -7.01
N LEU A 89 13.52 -21.26 -8.29
CA LEU A 89 12.63 -20.41 -9.08
C LEU A 89 12.06 -21.24 -10.22
N LEU A 90 10.75 -21.46 -10.20
CA LEU A 90 10.06 -22.19 -11.26
C LEU A 90 9.60 -21.22 -12.37
N PRO A 91 9.49 -21.69 -13.63
CA PRO A 91 9.24 -20.82 -14.79
C PRO A 91 7.83 -20.27 -14.87
N ASP A 92 6.89 -20.89 -14.19
CA ASP A 92 5.48 -20.57 -14.23
C ASP A 92 4.85 -20.70 -12.82
N ARG A 93 3.53 -20.58 -12.75
CA ARG A 93 2.73 -20.75 -11.54
C ARG A 93 1.71 -21.90 -11.66
N GLU A 94 1.99 -22.82 -12.57
CA GLU A 94 1.11 -23.93 -12.85
C GLU A 94 1.19 -24.98 -11.72
N ALA A 95 0.03 -25.53 -11.35
CA ALA A 95 -0.06 -26.56 -10.30
C ALA A 95 0.85 -27.76 -10.62
N ALA A 96 0.85 -28.21 -11.86
CA ALA A 96 1.65 -29.37 -12.31
C ALA A 96 3.17 -29.13 -12.18
N THR A 97 3.64 -27.89 -12.37
CA THR A 97 5.07 -27.58 -12.25
C THR A 97 5.53 -27.61 -10.78
N VAL A 98 4.72 -27.09 -9.88
CA VAL A 98 4.99 -27.12 -8.43
C VAL A 98 4.84 -28.53 -7.89
N ALA A 99 3.81 -29.28 -8.32
CA ALA A 99 3.60 -30.65 -7.90
C ALA A 99 4.79 -31.57 -8.27
N ARG A 100 5.29 -31.48 -9.50
CA ARG A 100 6.50 -32.23 -9.94
C ARG A 100 7.72 -31.91 -9.12
N TRP A 101 7.87 -30.65 -8.69
CA TRP A 101 8.97 -30.29 -7.82
C TRP A 101 8.83 -30.90 -6.44
N LEU A 102 7.62 -30.90 -5.87
CA LEU A 102 7.33 -31.52 -4.57
C LEU A 102 7.56 -33.05 -4.60
N GLU A 103 7.12 -33.73 -5.65
CA GLU A 103 7.36 -35.15 -5.87
C GLU A 103 8.86 -35.49 -5.94
N ALA A 104 9.65 -34.63 -6.59
CA ALA A 104 11.11 -34.80 -6.68
C ALA A 104 11.86 -34.45 -5.38
N HIS A 105 11.20 -33.80 -4.41
CA HIS A 105 11.77 -33.38 -3.14
C HIS A 105 10.85 -33.82 -1.97
N PRO A 106 10.68 -35.11 -1.71
CA PRO A 106 9.80 -35.61 -0.66
C PRO A 106 10.28 -35.20 0.73
N GLY A 107 9.33 -35.13 1.70
CA GLY A 107 9.62 -34.78 3.08
C GLY A 107 9.05 -33.42 3.53
N VAL A 108 8.26 -32.74 2.68
CA VAL A 108 7.56 -31.54 3.07
C VAL A 108 6.38 -31.90 3.99
N GLU A 109 6.43 -31.42 5.23
CA GLU A 109 5.37 -31.63 6.24
C GLU A 109 4.41 -30.43 6.31
N VAL A 110 4.92 -29.21 6.07
CA VAL A 110 4.13 -27.98 6.09
C VAL A 110 4.38 -27.16 4.83
N LEU A 111 3.30 -26.75 4.16
CA LEU A 111 3.36 -25.93 2.97
C LEU A 111 2.60 -24.61 3.16
N GLY A 112 3.36 -23.50 3.33
CA GLY A 112 2.82 -22.15 3.37
C GLY A 112 2.54 -21.62 1.97
N ARG A 113 1.33 -21.11 1.71
CA ARG A 113 0.90 -20.60 0.40
C ARG A 113 -0.06 -19.42 0.54
N ASP A 114 -0.16 -18.61 -0.51
CA ASP A 114 -1.33 -17.78 -0.68
C ASP A 114 -2.58 -18.64 -0.92
N ARG A 115 -3.73 -18.03 -1.06
CA ARG A 115 -5.00 -18.74 -1.27
C ARG A 115 -5.30 -19.01 -2.76
N ALA A 116 -4.27 -18.97 -3.64
CA ALA A 116 -4.44 -19.35 -5.03
C ALA A 116 -4.74 -20.86 -5.14
N GLU A 117 -5.74 -21.21 -5.94
CA GLU A 117 -6.18 -22.60 -6.14
C GLU A 117 -5.07 -23.47 -6.72
N ALA A 118 -4.25 -22.93 -7.62
CA ALA A 118 -3.14 -23.64 -8.25
C ALA A 118 -2.14 -24.19 -7.22
N TYR A 119 -1.80 -23.44 -6.17
CA TYR A 119 -0.89 -23.92 -5.13
C TYR A 119 -1.55 -24.90 -4.16
N ALA A 120 -2.85 -24.73 -3.92
CA ALA A 120 -3.61 -25.72 -3.15
C ALA A 120 -3.68 -27.07 -3.87
N GLU A 121 -3.88 -27.05 -5.18
CA GLU A 121 -3.89 -28.24 -6.03
C GLU A 121 -2.49 -28.86 -6.13
N ALA A 122 -1.45 -28.07 -6.34
CA ALA A 122 -0.07 -28.53 -6.37
C ALA A 122 0.32 -29.28 -5.08
N ALA A 123 -0.10 -28.76 -3.92
CA ALA A 123 0.14 -29.40 -2.63
C ALA A 123 -0.59 -30.75 -2.52
N ARG A 124 -1.85 -30.83 -2.96
CA ARG A 124 -2.62 -32.07 -2.95
C ARG A 124 -2.03 -33.15 -3.84
N LEU A 125 -1.46 -32.76 -4.98
CA LEU A 125 -0.86 -33.70 -5.93
C LEU A 125 0.56 -34.12 -5.52
N GLY A 126 1.44 -33.14 -5.20
CA GLY A 126 2.87 -33.38 -5.00
C GLY A 126 3.29 -33.63 -3.55
N ALA A 127 2.46 -33.29 -2.57
CA ALA A 127 2.72 -33.50 -1.14
C ALA A 127 1.39 -33.67 -0.38
N PRO A 128 0.65 -34.77 -0.63
CA PRO A 128 -0.72 -34.96 -0.12
C PRO A 128 -0.81 -34.99 1.42
N THR A 129 0.26 -35.37 2.10
CA THR A 129 0.34 -35.43 3.57
C THR A 129 0.73 -34.09 4.20
N ALA A 130 1.21 -33.12 3.41
CA ALA A 130 1.65 -31.84 3.92
C ALA A 130 0.48 -31.00 4.42
N LEU A 131 0.63 -30.42 5.61
CA LEU A 131 -0.32 -29.47 6.16
C LEU A 131 -0.20 -28.13 5.45
N GLN A 132 -1.26 -27.73 4.75
CA GLN A 132 -1.29 -26.42 4.07
C GLN A 132 -1.57 -25.30 5.06
N VAL A 133 -0.85 -24.18 4.94
CA VAL A 133 -0.96 -23.01 5.79
C VAL A 133 -1.22 -21.77 4.93
N ALA A 134 -2.36 -21.12 5.14
CA ALA A 134 -2.71 -19.90 4.43
C ALA A 134 -1.86 -18.71 4.90
N ASP A 135 -1.53 -17.78 3.99
CA ASP A 135 -0.81 -16.57 4.35
C ASP A 135 -1.68 -15.59 5.15
N ARG A 136 -1.25 -15.30 6.37
CA ARG A 136 -1.91 -14.34 7.27
C ARG A 136 -1.97 -12.93 6.71
N PHE A 137 -0.96 -12.49 5.96
CA PHE A 137 -0.97 -11.17 5.34
C PHE A 137 -2.09 -11.07 4.30
N HIS A 138 -2.23 -12.08 3.43
CA HIS A 138 -3.30 -12.14 2.45
C HIS A 138 -4.68 -12.29 3.10
N LEU A 139 -4.81 -12.99 4.22
CA LEU A 139 -6.07 -13.02 4.99
C LEU A 139 -6.48 -11.62 5.46
N LEU A 140 -5.54 -10.86 6.03
CA LEU A 140 -5.80 -9.48 6.49
C LEU A 140 -6.02 -8.50 5.32
N GLN A 141 -5.35 -8.71 4.18
CA GLN A 141 -5.57 -7.91 2.98
C GLN A 141 -6.96 -8.15 2.40
N ASN A 142 -7.39 -9.41 2.29
CA ASN A 142 -8.74 -9.75 1.84
C ASN A 142 -9.81 -9.15 2.77
N LEU A 143 -9.59 -9.19 4.09
CA LEU A 143 -10.44 -8.50 5.06
C LEU A 143 -10.50 -6.99 4.81
N ALA A 144 -9.36 -6.36 4.51
CA ALA A 144 -9.31 -4.93 4.21
C ALA A 144 -10.10 -4.58 2.94
N ASP A 145 -10.08 -5.44 1.93
CA ASP A 145 -10.88 -5.27 0.71
C ASP A 145 -12.37 -5.39 1.01
N VAL A 146 -12.78 -6.41 1.78
CA VAL A 146 -14.17 -6.59 2.24
C VAL A 146 -14.68 -5.38 2.99
N LEU A 147 -13.90 -4.88 3.95
CA LEU A 147 -14.27 -3.71 4.75
C LEU A 147 -14.32 -2.43 3.89
N THR A 148 -13.40 -2.29 2.93
CA THR A 148 -13.42 -1.18 1.98
C THR A 148 -14.67 -1.20 1.12
N ASP A 149 -15.17 -2.36 0.71
CA ASP A 149 -16.40 -2.49 -0.06
C ASP A 149 -17.64 -2.11 0.77
N VAL A 150 -17.68 -2.53 2.05
CA VAL A 150 -18.74 -2.08 2.98
C VAL A 150 -18.71 -0.55 3.11
N PHE A 151 -17.54 0.04 3.32
CA PHE A 151 -17.41 1.49 3.47
C PHE A 151 -17.72 2.26 2.17
N ARG A 152 -17.51 1.69 0.99
CA ARG A 152 -17.97 2.29 -0.27
C ARG A 152 -19.48 2.35 -0.35
N ALA A 153 -20.17 1.29 0.06
CA ALA A 153 -21.63 1.28 0.11
C ALA A 153 -22.20 2.30 1.12
N HIS A 154 -21.41 2.66 2.15
CA HIS A 154 -21.80 3.60 3.21
C HIS A 154 -21.05 4.95 3.12
N ALA A 155 -20.64 5.37 1.93
CA ALA A 155 -19.90 6.62 1.73
C ALA A 155 -20.60 7.89 2.27
N PRO A 156 -21.96 8.04 2.18
CA PRO A 156 -22.64 9.19 2.77
C PRO A 156 -22.52 9.26 4.29
N GLN A 157 -22.53 8.11 4.99
CA GLN A 157 -22.37 8.02 6.44
C GLN A 157 -20.94 8.40 6.84
N LEU A 158 -19.93 7.94 6.08
CA LEU A 158 -18.53 8.35 6.29
C LEU A 158 -18.33 9.86 6.16
N ALA A 159 -19.03 10.50 5.20
CA ALA A 159 -19.00 11.94 5.06
C ALA A 159 -19.61 12.67 6.27
N ARG A 160 -20.66 12.12 6.89
CA ARG A 160 -21.27 12.66 8.12
C ARG A 160 -20.33 12.58 9.31
N VAL A 161 -19.64 11.46 9.51
CA VAL A 161 -18.60 11.32 10.55
C VAL A 161 -17.57 12.43 10.43
N HIS A 162 -17.14 12.71 9.20
CA HIS A 162 -16.21 13.80 8.95
C HIS A 162 -16.77 15.16 9.35
N THR A 163 -18.00 15.46 9.00
CA THR A 163 -18.66 16.75 9.31
C THR A 163 -18.90 16.90 10.81
N GLN A 164 -19.36 15.85 11.49
CA GLN A 164 -19.63 15.88 12.95
C GLN A 164 -18.36 16.06 13.77
N HIS A 165 -17.25 15.48 13.33
CA HIS A 165 -15.94 15.71 13.97
C HIS A 165 -15.49 17.17 13.86
N LEU A 166 -16.02 17.92 12.87
CA LEU A 166 -15.75 19.33 12.67
C LEU A 166 -16.59 20.24 13.57
N THR A 167 -17.76 19.79 13.97
CA THR A 167 -18.73 20.55 14.76
C THR A 167 -18.67 20.24 16.27
N ALA A 168 -18.01 19.16 16.66
CA ALA A 168 -17.81 18.83 18.07
C ALA A 168 -16.89 19.90 18.72
N PRO A 169 -17.30 20.51 19.84
CA PRO A 169 -16.41 21.41 20.57
C PRO A 169 -15.19 20.60 21.05
N PRO A 170 -13.99 21.19 21.07
CA PRO A 170 -12.81 20.52 21.62
C PRO A 170 -13.15 20.16 23.09
N LEU A 171 -12.95 18.88 23.43
CA LEU A 171 -13.00 18.42 24.81
C LEU A 171 -11.84 19.10 25.58
N VAL A 172 -12.09 20.27 26.09
CA VAL A 172 -11.24 20.89 27.11
C VAL A 172 -11.70 20.30 28.43
N HIS A 173 -11.03 19.27 28.89
CA HIS A 173 -11.02 18.91 30.29
C HIS A 173 -10.05 19.87 30.98
N ASP A 174 -10.60 20.93 31.55
CA ASP A 174 -9.99 21.64 32.65
C ASP A 174 -11.10 21.98 33.65
N PRO A 175 -11.17 21.28 34.81
CA PRO A 175 -12.20 21.52 35.82
C PRO A 175 -11.71 22.52 36.84
N ALA A 176 -11.24 23.70 36.50
CA ALA A 176 -11.08 24.80 37.43
C ALA A 176 -10.66 26.11 36.72
N ASP A 177 -11.62 26.88 36.21
CA ASP A 177 -11.58 28.33 36.37
C ASP A 177 -12.97 28.96 36.12
N PRO A 178 -13.63 29.55 37.09
CA PRO A 178 -14.89 30.27 36.92
C PRO A 178 -14.63 31.73 36.55
N ALA A 179 -14.08 31.99 35.36
CA ALA A 179 -14.05 33.33 34.83
C ALA A 179 -14.95 33.42 33.60
N THR A 180 -16.17 33.83 33.81
CA THR A 180 -17.20 34.23 32.84
C THR A 180 -16.72 35.32 31.91
N GLY A 181 -16.02 34.94 30.82
CA GLY A 181 -15.80 35.79 29.68
C GLY A 181 -16.77 35.45 28.54
N PRO A 182 -17.22 36.39 27.71
CA PRO A 182 -18.15 36.13 26.62
C PRO A 182 -17.60 35.07 25.69
N ARG A 183 -18.38 33.99 25.40
CA ARG A 183 -18.03 32.90 24.48
C ARG A 183 -17.62 33.51 23.14
N ARG A 184 -16.35 33.44 22.79
CA ARG A 184 -15.85 33.87 21.49
C ARG A 184 -16.39 32.91 20.44
N SER A 185 -17.07 33.46 19.42
CA SER A 185 -17.51 32.68 18.27
C SER A 185 -16.30 32.03 17.59
N THR A 186 -16.45 30.82 17.08
CA THR A 186 -15.41 30.10 16.34
C THR A 186 -15.65 30.22 14.85
N VAL A 187 -14.60 30.42 14.05
CA VAL A 187 -14.65 30.47 12.58
C VAL A 187 -13.72 29.41 12.00
N PRO A 188 -14.24 28.52 11.16
CA PRO A 188 -13.42 27.48 10.53
C PRO A 188 -12.49 28.06 9.45
N LEU A 189 -11.28 27.55 9.36
CA LEU A 189 -10.31 27.90 8.34
C LEU A 189 -10.70 27.25 7.00
N ALA A 190 -11.10 28.05 6.02
CA ALA A 190 -11.46 27.54 4.70
C ALA A 190 -10.31 26.75 4.04
N PRO A 191 -10.59 25.68 3.26
CA PRO A 191 -9.57 24.94 2.53
C PRO A 191 -8.79 25.88 1.57
N PRO A 192 -7.52 25.57 1.24
CA PRO A 192 -6.76 26.38 0.30
C PRO A 192 -7.43 26.32 -1.08
N GLN A 193 -7.74 27.49 -1.62
CA GLN A 193 -8.23 27.60 -2.99
C GLN A 193 -7.05 27.57 -3.97
N PRO A 194 -7.16 26.87 -5.11
CA PRO A 194 -6.16 26.94 -6.16
C PRO A 194 -6.06 28.38 -6.69
N SER A 195 -4.88 28.78 -7.15
CA SER A 195 -4.75 30.08 -7.82
C SER A 195 -5.65 30.14 -9.05
N THR A 196 -6.12 31.33 -9.42
CA THR A 196 -6.97 31.55 -10.60
C THR A 196 -6.39 30.93 -11.87
N ARG A 197 -5.07 31.03 -12.05
CA ARG A 197 -4.34 30.39 -13.17
C ARG A 197 -4.40 28.86 -13.10
N ALA A 198 -4.23 28.26 -11.92
CA ALA A 198 -4.31 26.81 -11.75
C ALA A 198 -5.75 26.30 -11.94
N ALA A 199 -6.74 27.06 -11.49
CA ALA A 199 -8.15 26.75 -11.70
C ALA A 199 -8.53 26.84 -13.19
N ALA A 200 -8.09 27.87 -13.90
CA ALA A 200 -8.31 28.01 -15.36
C ALA A 200 -7.65 26.86 -16.13
N LEU A 201 -6.43 26.47 -15.80
CA LEU A 201 -5.74 25.34 -16.44
C LEU A 201 -6.45 24.01 -16.15
N ALA A 202 -6.94 23.82 -14.94
CA ALA A 202 -7.71 22.61 -14.58
C ALA A 202 -9.05 22.54 -15.34
N ALA A 203 -9.74 23.69 -15.47
CA ALA A 203 -10.97 23.81 -16.26
C ALA A 203 -10.73 23.52 -17.74
N ALA A 204 -9.68 24.08 -18.34
CA ALA A 204 -9.29 23.82 -19.74
C ALA A 204 -8.99 22.32 -19.99
N ARG A 205 -8.21 21.70 -19.10
CA ARG A 205 -7.92 20.25 -19.16
C ARG A 205 -9.16 19.39 -18.96
N ARG A 206 -10.12 19.85 -18.15
CA ARG A 206 -11.40 19.16 -17.99
C ARG A 206 -12.21 19.25 -19.26
N ALA A 207 -12.36 20.45 -19.85
CA ALA A 207 -13.09 20.66 -21.09
C ALA A 207 -12.55 19.79 -22.23
N GLN A 208 -11.21 19.72 -22.38
CA GLN A 208 -10.58 18.84 -23.38
C GLN A 208 -10.93 17.35 -23.16
N ARG A 209 -10.98 16.89 -21.92
CA ARG A 209 -11.35 15.49 -21.64
C ARG A 209 -12.85 15.21 -21.90
N VAL A 210 -13.71 16.19 -21.63
CA VAL A 210 -15.15 16.09 -21.96
C VAL A 210 -15.33 15.97 -23.46
N ALA A 211 -14.67 16.82 -24.25
CA ALA A 211 -14.72 16.75 -25.72
C ALA A 211 -14.25 15.38 -26.24
N LEU A 212 -13.16 14.84 -25.71
CA LEU A 212 -12.70 13.50 -26.06
C LEU A 212 -13.70 12.38 -25.67
N TYR A 213 -14.36 12.53 -24.52
CA TYR A 213 -15.40 11.59 -24.10
C TYR A 213 -16.62 11.62 -25.06
N GLU A 214 -17.07 12.80 -25.44
CA GLU A 214 -18.17 12.98 -26.40
C GLU A 214 -17.81 12.43 -27.78
N GLN A 215 -16.60 12.66 -28.24
CA GLN A 215 -16.07 12.11 -29.50
C GLN A 215 -16.04 10.58 -29.48
N VAL A 216 -15.60 9.96 -28.38
CA VAL A 216 -15.62 8.49 -28.21
C VAL A 216 -17.04 7.94 -28.34
N TRP A 217 -18.00 8.57 -27.66
CA TRP A 217 -19.41 8.16 -27.74
C TRP A 217 -20.04 8.38 -29.13
N SER A 218 -19.66 9.48 -29.79
CA SER A 218 -20.12 9.77 -31.18
C SER A 218 -19.62 8.70 -32.16
N SER A 219 -18.31 8.40 -32.13
CA SER A 219 -17.71 7.38 -33.01
C SER A 219 -18.26 5.98 -32.72
N HIS A 220 -18.51 5.65 -31.45
CA HIS A 220 -19.11 4.35 -31.09
C HIS A 220 -20.53 4.20 -31.62
N ARG A 221 -21.36 5.26 -31.54
CA ARG A 221 -22.72 5.27 -32.14
C ARG A 221 -22.72 5.14 -33.66
N GLN A 222 -21.61 5.53 -34.31
CA GLN A 222 -21.40 5.35 -35.75
C GLN A 222 -20.89 3.92 -36.10
N GLY A 223 -20.79 3.01 -35.12
CA GLY A 223 -20.37 1.62 -35.32
C GLY A 223 -18.87 1.39 -35.40
N TRP A 224 -18.03 2.36 -35.01
CA TRP A 224 -16.59 2.19 -35.03
C TRP A 224 -16.11 1.18 -33.98
N THR A 225 -15.07 0.42 -34.33
CA THR A 225 -14.44 -0.50 -33.38
C THR A 225 -13.61 0.25 -32.31
N LEU A 226 -13.41 -0.37 -31.14
CA LEU A 226 -12.66 0.24 -30.04
C LEU A 226 -11.24 0.64 -30.45
N ASP A 227 -10.60 -0.14 -31.33
CA ASP A 227 -9.24 0.11 -31.80
C ASP A 227 -9.21 1.27 -32.80
N ALA A 228 -10.18 1.38 -33.68
CA ALA A 228 -10.32 2.51 -34.61
C ALA A 228 -10.59 3.82 -33.85
N ILE A 229 -11.48 3.80 -32.84
CA ILE A 229 -11.74 4.95 -31.97
C ILE A 229 -10.47 5.35 -31.22
N ALA A 230 -9.75 4.39 -30.64
CA ALA A 230 -8.53 4.63 -29.88
C ALA A 230 -7.45 5.31 -30.76
N ALA A 231 -7.28 4.85 -31.97
CA ALA A 231 -6.35 5.42 -32.94
C ALA A 231 -6.75 6.85 -33.35
N GLN A 232 -8.05 7.09 -33.62
CA GLN A 232 -8.56 8.40 -34.06
C GLN A 232 -8.44 9.47 -32.98
N VAL A 233 -8.81 9.14 -31.71
CA VAL A 233 -8.81 10.13 -30.61
C VAL A 233 -7.47 10.19 -29.87
N GLY A 234 -6.49 9.37 -30.22
CA GLY A 234 -5.18 9.33 -29.56
C GLY A 234 -5.24 8.82 -28.12
N LEU A 235 -6.21 7.96 -27.79
CA LEU A 235 -6.39 7.38 -26.46
C LEU A 235 -6.04 5.89 -26.46
N SER A 236 -5.66 5.34 -25.30
CA SER A 236 -5.53 3.89 -25.17
C SER A 236 -6.90 3.20 -25.27
N ARG A 237 -6.94 1.99 -25.88
CA ARG A 237 -8.16 1.14 -25.93
C ARG A 237 -8.83 1.00 -24.57
N ARG A 238 -8.05 0.86 -23.49
CA ARG A 238 -8.56 0.78 -22.11
C ARG A 238 -9.27 2.06 -21.68
N THR A 239 -8.80 3.23 -22.12
CA THR A 239 -9.45 4.51 -21.82
C THR A 239 -10.77 4.65 -22.59
N VAL A 240 -10.79 4.26 -23.86
CA VAL A 240 -12.00 4.21 -24.68
C VAL A 240 -13.06 3.28 -24.05
N GLN A 241 -12.67 2.05 -23.70
CA GLN A 241 -13.56 1.10 -23.03
C GLN A 241 -14.12 1.65 -21.71
N ARG A 242 -13.28 2.29 -20.88
CA ARG A 242 -13.74 2.92 -19.62
C ARG A 242 -14.73 4.05 -19.88
N TYR A 243 -14.56 4.83 -20.93
CA TYR A 243 -15.49 5.90 -21.29
C TYR A 243 -16.86 5.34 -21.73
N LEU A 244 -16.85 4.26 -22.50
CA LEU A 244 -18.09 3.61 -22.95
C LEU A 244 -18.82 2.84 -21.83
N GLN A 245 -18.10 2.40 -20.80
CA GLN A 245 -18.71 1.79 -19.60
C GLN A 245 -19.37 2.82 -18.66
N SER A 246 -19.13 4.11 -18.86
CA SER A 246 -19.65 5.18 -18.00
C SER A 246 -20.70 5.97 -18.77
N PRO A 247 -22.00 5.89 -18.42
CA PRO A 247 -23.05 6.64 -19.12
C PRO A 247 -22.93 8.16 -18.96
N THR A 248 -22.21 8.61 -17.94
CA THR A 248 -21.86 10.02 -17.71
C THR A 248 -20.35 10.20 -17.69
N PHE A 249 -19.89 11.42 -18.01
CA PHE A 249 -18.44 11.72 -18.02
C PHE A 249 -17.80 11.38 -16.66
N PRO A 250 -16.79 10.47 -16.63
CA PRO A 250 -16.14 10.08 -15.38
C PRO A 250 -15.24 11.23 -14.89
N GLU A 251 -15.75 11.99 -13.93
CA GLU A 251 -14.97 13.04 -13.29
C GLU A 251 -13.74 12.47 -12.59
N ARG A 252 -12.59 13.11 -12.78
CA ARG A 252 -11.43 12.79 -11.96
C ARG A 252 -11.67 13.31 -10.55
N GLN A 253 -11.67 12.42 -9.59
CA GLN A 253 -11.55 12.86 -8.21
C GLN A 253 -10.27 13.67 -8.06
N PRO A 254 -10.32 14.84 -7.39
CA PRO A 254 -9.11 15.61 -7.13
C PRO A 254 -8.11 14.71 -6.43
N MET A 255 -6.93 14.58 -7.04
CA MET A 255 -5.81 13.93 -6.36
C MET A 255 -5.46 14.86 -5.22
N TYR A 256 -5.91 14.53 -4.00
CA TYR A 256 -5.60 15.30 -2.82
C TYR A 256 -4.09 15.53 -2.78
N ALA A 257 -3.70 16.80 -2.75
CA ALA A 257 -2.32 17.19 -2.54
C ALA A 257 -1.77 16.40 -1.34
N ARG A 258 -0.52 15.96 -1.48
CA ARG A 258 0.20 15.10 -0.51
C ARG A 258 -0.30 15.30 0.90
N ASP A 259 -0.71 14.21 1.50
CA ASP A 259 -1.43 14.13 2.77
C ASP A 259 -0.70 14.75 3.98
N CYS A 260 0.54 15.21 3.83
CA CYS A 260 1.34 15.84 4.87
C CYS A 260 1.96 17.14 4.34
N SER A 261 1.63 18.25 4.97
CA SER A 261 2.34 19.50 4.80
C SER A 261 3.48 19.58 5.83
N LEU A 262 4.63 20.13 5.45
CA LEU A 262 5.72 20.45 6.39
C LEU A 262 5.23 21.32 7.56
N LEU A 263 4.12 22.04 7.36
CA LEU A 263 3.52 22.89 8.36
C LEU A 263 2.63 22.15 9.36
N ASP A 264 2.18 20.91 9.06
CA ASP A 264 1.18 20.22 9.86
C ASP A 264 1.57 20.05 11.34
N PRO A 265 2.82 19.70 11.71
CA PRO A 265 3.23 19.61 13.11
C PRO A 265 3.18 20.96 13.87
N TYR A 266 3.26 22.08 13.13
CA TYR A 266 3.38 23.44 13.71
C TYR A 266 2.07 24.22 13.66
N LYS A 267 1.00 23.71 13.05
CA LYS A 267 -0.27 24.41 12.89
C LYS A 267 -0.93 24.74 14.21
N ALA A 268 -0.86 23.86 15.20
CA ALA A 268 -1.39 24.10 16.55
C ALA A 268 -0.73 25.36 17.17
N THR A 269 0.59 25.46 17.09
CA THR A 269 1.36 26.63 17.57
C THR A 269 0.99 27.89 16.83
N LEU A 270 0.83 27.83 15.49
CA LEU A 270 0.43 28.99 14.68
C LEU A 270 -0.98 29.46 15.02
N LEU A 271 -1.94 28.55 15.18
CA LEU A 271 -3.32 28.85 15.55
C LEU A 271 -3.39 29.42 16.98
N ALA A 272 -2.69 28.83 17.94
CA ALA A 272 -2.61 29.35 19.29
C ALA A 272 -2.05 30.78 19.31
N GLY A 273 -0.88 31.01 18.71
CA GLY A 273 -0.28 32.34 18.61
C GLY A 273 -1.19 33.35 17.92
N TRP A 274 -1.87 32.94 16.83
CA TRP A 274 -2.83 33.78 16.14
C TRP A 274 -4.05 34.13 17.02
N ASN A 275 -4.65 33.18 17.69
CA ASN A 275 -5.81 33.35 18.53
C ASN A 275 -5.49 34.17 19.80
N HIS A 276 -4.24 34.13 20.29
CA HIS A 276 -3.73 35.00 21.35
C HIS A 276 -3.34 36.41 20.87
N GLY A 277 -3.64 36.78 19.61
CA GLY A 277 -3.49 38.14 19.11
C GLY A 277 -2.24 38.41 18.28
N CYS A 278 -1.32 37.46 18.11
CA CYS A 278 -0.15 37.64 17.26
C CYS A 278 -0.56 37.67 15.77
N ARG A 279 -0.59 38.85 15.16
CA ARG A 279 -0.96 39.07 13.75
C ARG A 279 0.25 39.18 12.82
N ASN A 280 1.45 39.14 13.36
CA ASN A 280 2.69 39.22 12.60
C ASN A 280 3.14 37.86 12.11
N GLY A 281 3.00 37.60 10.78
CA GLY A 281 3.38 36.34 10.16
C GLY A 281 4.89 36.03 10.27
N ALA A 282 5.75 37.05 10.28
CA ALA A 282 7.18 36.87 10.45
C ALA A 282 7.54 36.47 11.90
N HIS A 283 6.79 36.97 12.89
CA HIS A 283 6.96 36.50 14.26
C HIS A 283 6.52 35.06 14.44
N LEU A 284 5.35 34.70 13.92
CA LEU A 284 4.85 33.29 13.92
C LEU A 284 5.82 32.36 13.20
N PHE A 285 6.39 32.78 12.07
CA PHE A 285 7.42 32.02 11.36
C PHE A 285 8.66 31.78 12.23
N ARG A 286 9.19 32.82 12.89
CA ARG A 286 10.35 32.71 13.79
C ARG A 286 10.07 31.76 14.97
N THR A 287 8.86 31.79 15.51
CA THR A 287 8.44 30.91 16.61
C THR A 287 8.52 29.45 16.19
N ILE A 288 7.92 29.04 15.06
CA ILE A 288 7.98 27.66 14.61
C ILE A 288 9.35 27.27 14.07
N ARG A 289 10.15 28.23 13.56
CA ARG A 289 11.53 28.00 13.13
C ARG A 289 12.40 27.51 14.31
N ARG A 290 12.21 28.12 15.50
CA ARG A 290 12.88 27.68 16.74
C ARG A 290 12.43 26.28 17.18
N GLN A 291 11.24 25.84 16.79
CA GLN A 291 10.72 24.50 17.03
C GLN A 291 11.18 23.46 15.98
N GLY A 292 12.06 23.85 15.04
CA GLY A 292 12.62 22.95 14.03
C GLY A 292 11.93 22.98 12.65
N PHE A 293 11.05 23.95 12.37
CA PHE A 293 10.46 24.09 11.04
C PHE A 293 11.51 24.45 9.98
N GLN A 294 11.66 23.61 8.96
CA GLN A 294 12.65 23.78 7.89
C GLN A 294 12.08 24.36 6.57
N GLY A 295 10.78 24.66 6.54
CA GLY A 295 10.14 25.22 5.36
C GLY A 295 10.40 26.74 5.20
N GLN A 296 9.99 27.27 4.02
CA GLN A 296 10.13 28.69 3.71
C GLN A 296 8.99 29.55 4.31
N TYR A 297 9.26 30.85 4.52
CA TYR A 297 8.28 31.83 5.02
C TYR A 297 7.00 31.88 4.19
N GLY A 298 7.09 31.71 2.84
CA GLY A 298 5.92 31.73 1.96
C GLY A 298 4.83 30.73 2.34
N ILE A 299 5.19 29.55 2.89
CA ILE A 299 4.24 28.53 3.36
C ILE A 299 3.45 29.08 4.56
N VAL A 300 4.14 29.72 5.51
CA VAL A 300 3.52 30.32 6.70
C VAL A 300 2.68 31.53 6.32
N ALA A 301 3.16 32.38 5.41
CA ALA A 301 2.45 33.55 4.93
C ALA A 301 1.11 33.18 4.27
N LEU A 302 1.07 32.10 3.47
CA LEU A 302 -0.17 31.58 2.90
C LEU A 302 -1.14 31.09 3.98
N TYR A 303 -0.64 30.45 5.02
CA TYR A 303 -1.45 30.00 6.14
C TYR A 303 -2.02 31.18 6.95
N VAL A 304 -1.19 32.18 7.26
CA VAL A 304 -1.59 33.42 7.91
C VAL A 304 -2.62 34.21 7.08
N ARG A 305 -2.45 34.26 5.76
CA ARG A 305 -3.43 34.88 4.85
C ARG A 305 -4.81 34.20 4.98
N ARG A 306 -4.86 32.89 5.08
CA ARG A 306 -6.12 32.15 5.26
C ARG A 306 -6.76 32.46 6.61
N MET A 307 -5.98 32.58 7.69
CA MET A 307 -6.49 32.97 9.01
C MET A 307 -7.08 34.39 8.98
N ARG A 308 -6.44 35.35 8.27
CA ARG A 308 -6.99 36.70 8.05
C ARG A 308 -8.31 36.66 7.28
N GLN A 309 -8.36 35.89 6.21
CA GLN A 309 -9.59 35.72 5.41
C GLN A 309 -10.74 35.10 6.21
N ALA A 310 -10.46 34.10 7.04
CA ALA A 310 -11.46 33.48 7.92
C ALA A 310 -12.08 34.52 8.89
N GLN A 311 -11.27 35.43 9.42
CA GLN A 311 -11.73 36.53 10.30
C GLN A 311 -12.18 37.78 9.54
N ARG A 312 -12.24 37.77 8.21
CA ARG A 312 -12.58 38.91 7.34
C ARG A 312 -11.75 40.17 7.62
N LEU A 313 -10.46 39.98 7.95
CA LEU A 313 -9.54 41.08 8.25
C LEU A 313 -8.94 41.66 6.97
N ALA A 314 -9.03 42.97 6.82
CA ALA A 314 -8.30 43.72 5.78
C ALA A 314 -6.78 43.70 6.02
N PRO A 315 -5.95 43.82 4.97
CA PRO A 315 -4.52 44.04 5.13
C PRO A 315 -4.26 45.36 5.91
N GLY A 316 -3.40 45.31 6.91
CA GLY A 316 -3.02 46.48 7.69
C GLY A 316 -3.30 46.37 9.19
N PRO A 317 -2.95 47.44 9.98
CA PRO A 317 -3.20 47.47 11.41
C PRO A 317 -4.70 47.57 11.69
N ARG A 318 -5.14 46.86 12.72
CA ARG A 318 -6.54 46.86 13.11
C ARG A 318 -6.93 48.12 13.88
N ARG A 319 -8.03 48.74 13.49
CA ARG A 319 -8.59 49.94 14.15
C ARG A 319 -9.77 49.67 15.10
N SER A 320 -10.28 48.42 15.17
CA SER A 320 -11.44 48.06 16.01
C SER A 320 -11.03 47.29 17.26
N ALA A 321 -11.60 47.59 18.41
CA ALA A 321 -11.41 46.95 19.70
C ALA A 321 -12.30 45.67 19.90
N GLN A 322 -13.21 45.37 18.96
CA GLN A 322 -14.10 44.19 19.12
C GLN A 322 -13.32 42.86 19.16
N PRO A 323 -13.68 41.96 20.07
CA PRO A 323 -13.06 40.63 20.13
C PRO A 323 -13.29 39.87 18.83
N LEU A 324 -12.24 39.29 18.25
CA LEU A 324 -12.31 38.53 17.04
C LEU A 324 -12.72 37.08 17.35
N PRO A 325 -13.45 36.40 16.41
CA PRO A 325 -13.74 34.99 16.53
C PRO A 325 -12.45 34.17 16.54
N THR A 326 -12.44 33.08 17.29
CA THR A 326 -11.31 32.15 17.34
C THR A 326 -11.24 31.36 16.04
N VAL A 327 -10.08 31.34 15.39
CA VAL A 327 -9.86 30.53 14.19
C VAL A 327 -9.59 29.09 14.56
N THR A 328 -10.35 28.17 13.97
CA THR A 328 -10.14 26.72 14.14
C THR A 328 -9.80 26.10 12.80
N GLU A 329 -8.86 25.17 12.76
CA GLU A 329 -8.58 24.39 11.55
C GLU A 329 -9.46 23.17 11.52
N THR A 330 -10.23 23.06 10.46
CA THR A 330 -11.03 21.88 10.15
C THR A 330 -10.09 20.78 9.65
N PRO A 331 -10.13 19.56 10.20
CA PRO A 331 -9.34 18.44 9.68
C PRO A 331 -9.55 18.27 8.18
N ARG A 332 -8.46 18.30 7.41
CA ARG A 332 -8.51 18.40 5.93
C ARG A 332 -8.94 17.13 5.20
N ARG A 333 -9.17 16.03 5.90
CA ARG A 333 -9.32 14.73 5.23
C ARG A 333 -10.69 14.14 5.46
N PRO A 334 -11.54 14.09 4.42
CA PRO A 334 -12.75 13.29 4.51
C PRO A 334 -12.38 11.84 4.87
N LEU A 335 -13.19 11.19 5.66
CA LEU A 335 -13.04 9.78 5.98
C LEU A 335 -13.38 8.95 4.74
N THR A 336 -12.38 8.74 3.86
CA THR A 336 -12.55 7.90 2.68
C THR A 336 -12.71 6.44 3.07
N PRO A 337 -13.35 5.56 2.26
CA PRO A 337 -13.48 4.13 2.55
C PRO A 337 -12.14 3.47 2.91
N ARG A 338 -11.09 3.75 2.14
CA ARG A 338 -9.75 3.21 2.41
C ARG A 338 -9.15 3.71 3.72
N ARG A 339 -9.39 4.98 4.07
CA ARG A 339 -8.92 5.55 5.34
C ARG A 339 -9.69 4.97 6.53
N ALA A 340 -11.01 4.79 6.39
CA ALA A 340 -11.83 4.13 7.40
C ALA A 340 -11.38 2.69 7.62
N THR A 341 -11.12 1.94 6.54
CA THR A 341 -10.55 0.59 6.62
C THR A 341 -9.23 0.56 7.38
N TRP A 342 -8.32 1.48 7.05
CA TRP A 342 -7.04 1.57 7.73
C TRP A 342 -7.19 1.96 9.20
N LEU A 343 -8.12 2.85 9.54
CA LEU A 343 -8.45 3.24 10.91
C LEU A 343 -8.92 2.04 11.74
N VAL A 344 -9.81 1.21 11.17
CA VAL A 344 -10.37 0.03 11.84
C VAL A 344 -9.34 -1.08 12.04
N LEU A 345 -8.50 -1.33 11.01
CA LEU A 345 -7.55 -2.44 11.03
C LEU A 345 -6.18 -2.06 11.61
N ARG A 346 -5.99 -0.80 12.00
CA ARG A 346 -4.74 -0.36 12.64
C ARG A 346 -4.56 -1.06 13.99
N PRO A 347 -3.36 -1.60 14.29
CA PRO A 347 -3.06 -2.12 15.63
C PRO A 347 -3.24 -1.05 16.70
N SER A 348 -3.79 -1.44 17.86
CA SER A 348 -4.06 -0.52 18.98
C SER A 348 -2.81 0.25 19.45
N GLU A 349 -1.65 -0.42 19.44
CA GLU A 349 -0.37 0.17 19.81
C GLU A 349 0.08 1.32 18.87
N ARG A 350 -0.47 1.37 17.66
CA ARG A 350 -0.20 2.41 16.65
C ARG A 350 -1.33 3.41 16.52
N ALA A 351 -2.41 3.25 17.31
CA ALA A 351 -3.52 4.19 17.31
C ALA A 351 -3.08 5.55 17.88
N THR A 352 -3.56 6.63 17.28
CA THR A 352 -3.34 7.99 17.80
C THR A 352 -4.54 8.43 18.62
N ALA A 353 -4.36 9.44 19.49
CA ALA A 353 -5.46 10.00 20.28
C ALA A 353 -6.66 10.48 19.43
N GLN A 354 -6.43 10.82 18.16
CA GLN A 354 -7.48 11.24 17.22
C GLN A 354 -8.22 10.06 16.56
N ASP A 355 -7.65 8.86 16.57
CA ASP A 355 -8.25 7.69 15.92
C ASP A 355 -9.44 7.16 16.73
N HIS A 356 -9.36 7.16 18.07
CA HIS A 356 -10.40 6.65 18.96
C HIS A 356 -11.76 7.38 18.80
N PRO A 357 -11.84 8.72 18.84
CA PRO A 357 -13.11 9.41 18.65
C PRO A 357 -13.66 9.23 17.22
N GLN A 358 -12.82 9.15 16.19
CA GLN A 358 -13.28 8.88 14.83
C GLN A 358 -13.86 7.47 14.68
N LEU A 359 -13.24 6.48 15.31
CA LEU A 359 -13.74 5.10 15.32
C LEU A 359 -15.07 4.99 16.09
N ALA A 360 -15.18 5.62 17.26
CA ALA A 360 -16.41 5.65 18.04
C ALA A 360 -17.56 6.32 17.24
N GLN A 361 -17.29 7.44 16.59
CA GLN A 361 -18.29 8.10 15.73
C GLN A 361 -18.68 7.24 14.52
N LEU A 362 -17.75 6.47 13.95
CA LEU A 362 -18.04 5.57 12.85
C LEU A 362 -19.04 4.47 13.25
N THR A 363 -18.86 3.89 14.44
CA THR A 363 -19.73 2.82 14.95
C THR A 363 -21.13 3.31 15.36
N THR A 364 -21.28 4.60 15.68
CA THR A 364 -22.59 5.18 16.04
C THR A 364 -23.45 5.59 14.85
N GLN A 365 -22.89 5.63 13.62
CA GLN A 365 -23.65 6.09 12.45
C GLN A 365 -24.77 5.13 12.02
N THR A 366 -24.49 3.83 11.98
CA THR A 366 -25.46 2.80 11.63
C THR A 366 -25.09 1.47 12.28
N PRO A 367 -26.08 0.60 12.62
CA PRO A 367 -25.79 -0.75 13.11
C PRO A 367 -24.91 -1.56 12.16
N ALA A 368 -25.10 -1.40 10.84
CA ALA A 368 -24.30 -2.07 9.82
C ALA A 368 -22.81 -1.70 9.89
N LEU A 369 -22.48 -0.43 10.14
CA LEU A 369 -21.09 0.00 10.32
C LEU A 369 -20.50 -0.49 11.64
N ALA A 370 -21.28 -0.53 12.71
CA ALA A 370 -20.87 -1.11 14.00
C ALA A 370 -20.55 -2.61 13.82
N GLU A 371 -21.44 -3.36 13.16
CA GLU A 371 -21.24 -4.78 12.85
C GLU A 371 -19.97 -5.01 12.01
N ALA A 372 -19.77 -4.20 10.96
CA ALA A 372 -18.60 -4.29 10.08
C ALA A 372 -17.29 -4.06 10.85
N VAL A 373 -17.26 -3.06 11.72
CA VAL A 373 -16.08 -2.74 12.55
C VAL A 373 -15.79 -3.89 13.51
N ALA A 374 -16.81 -4.39 14.24
CA ALA A 374 -16.66 -5.49 15.17
C ALA A 374 -16.13 -6.76 14.48
N LEU A 375 -16.79 -7.20 13.40
CA LEU A 375 -16.35 -8.38 12.63
C LEU A 375 -14.92 -8.23 12.11
N ALA A 376 -14.55 -7.04 11.64
CA ALA A 376 -13.20 -6.80 11.10
C ALA A 376 -12.13 -6.80 12.20
N GLN A 377 -12.39 -6.18 13.35
CA GLN A 377 -11.45 -6.13 14.47
C GLN A 377 -11.27 -7.51 15.10
N ASP A 378 -12.36 -8.26 15.30
CA ASP A 378 -12.31 -9.62 15.85
C ASP A 378 -11.49 -10.55 14.93
N PHE A 379 -11.72 -10.50 13.61
CA PHE A 379 -10.92 -11.31 12.67
C PHE A 379 -9.46 -10.88 12.63
N ALA A 380 -9.19 -9.59 12.66
CA ALA A 380 -7.82 -9.09 12.69
C ALA A 380 -7.08 -9.50 13.97
N ALA A 381 -7.75 -9.49 15.12
CA ALA A 381 -7.22 -9.96 16.40
C ALA A 381 -6.96 -11.47 16.37
N LEU A 382 -7.94 -12.26 15.89
CA LEU A 382 -7.86 -13.71 15.74
C LEU A 382 -6.63 -14.12 14.89
N VAL A 383 -6.40 -13.45 13.75
CA VAL A 383 -5.25 -13.75 12.87
C VAL A 383 -3.93 -13.31 13.48
N ARG A 384 -3.87 -12.12 14.09
CA ARG A 384 -2.63 -11.56 14.66
C ARG A 384 -2.18 -12.28 15.90
N GLN A 385 -3.14 -12.61 16.78
CA GLN A 385 -2.88 -13.26 18.08
C GLN A 385 -2.91 -14.78 17.99
N ARG A 386 -3.21 -15.34 16.81
CA ARG A 386 -3.31 -16.80 16.57
C ARG A 386 -4.27 -17.47 17.54
N GLN A 387 -5.56 -17.12 17.44
CA GLN A 387 -6.61 -17.66 18.28
C GLN A 387 -7.49 -18.68 17.51
N PRO A 388 -7.06 -19.93 17.34
CA PRO A 388 -7.78 -20.92 16.52
C PRO A 388 -9.18 -21.24 17.03
N THR A 389 -9.41 -21.14 18.34
CA THR A 389 -10.71 -21.41 18.96
C THR A 389 -11.76 -20.39 18.56
N GLN A 390 -11.36 -19.16 18.20
CA GLN A 390 -12.27 -18.08 17.80
C GLN A 390 -12.67 -18.17 16.31
N LEU A 391 -12.01 -18.99 15.50
CA LEU A 391 -12.27 -19.05 14.06
C LEU A 391 -13.69 -19.56 13.74
N LYS A 392 -14.13 -20.66 14.34
CA LYS A 392 -15.48 -21.20 14.13
C LYS A 392 -16.58 -20.23 14.59
N PRO A 393 -16.55 -19.69 15.83
CA PRO A 393 -17.52 -18.69 16.26
C PRO A 393 -17.57 -17.47 15.35
N TRP A 394 -16.41 -16.98 14.92
CA TRP A 394 -16.35 -15.84 14.00
C TRP A 394 -17.01 -16.14 12.65
N LEU A 395 -16.73 -17.32 12.06
CA LEU A 395 -17.35 -17.73 10.80
C LEU A 395 -18.87 -17.83 10.89
N VAL A 396 -19.42 -18.33 12.00
CA VAL A 396 -20.87 -18.38 12.22
C VAL A 396 -21.46 -16.95 12.24
N ARG A 397 -20.85 -16.05 13.00
CA ARG A 397 -21.29 -14.65 13.06
C ARG A 397 -21.22 -13.95 11.69
N ALA A 398 -20.13 -14.19 10.94
CA ALA A 398 -19.94 -13.59 9.63
C ALA A 398 -20.93 -14.12 8.58
N ASP A 399 -21.33 -15.40 8.65
CA ASP A 399 -22.37 -15.99 7.78
C ASP A 399 -23.76 -15.40 8.07
N GLN A 400 -24.05 -15.10 9.35
CA GLN A 400 -25.31 -14.51 9.79
C GLN A 400 -25.34 -12.98 9.63
N SER A 401 -24.21 -12.38 9.24
CA SER A 401 -24.10 -10.93 9.06
C SER A 401 -25.09 -10.39 8.03
N THR A 402 -25.62 -9.19 8.30
CA THR A 402 -26.44 -8.44 7.34
C THR A 402 -25.64 -7.98 6.12
N LEU A 403 -24.30 -8.03 6.19
CA LEU A 403 -23.37 -7.49 5.21
C LEU A 403 -22.94 -8.55 4.16
N PRO A 404 -23.40 -8.48 2.88
CA PRO A 404 -23.05 -9.46 1.85
C PRO A 404 -21.53 -9.65 1.63
N PRO A 405 -20.67 -8.60 1.73
CA PRO A 405 -19.22 -8.78 1.62
C PRO A 405 -18.65 -9.71 2.69
N PHE A 406 -19.09 -9.63 3.95
CA PHE A 406 -18.63 -10.51 5.03
C PHE A 406 -19.11 -11.95 4.84
N ARG A 407 -20.36 -12.17 4.41
CA ARG A 407 -20.85 -13.52 4.09
C ARG A 407 -20.05 -14.18 2.97
N ARG A 408 -19.70 -13.43 1.92
CA ARG A 408 -18.83 -13.95 0.84
C ARG A 408 -17.43 -14.28 1.33
N PHE A 409 -16.89 -13.44 2.20
CA PHE A 409 -15.58 -13.66 2.80
C PHE A 409 -15.57 -14.93 3.67
N ALA A 410 -16.57 -15.11 4.54
CA ALA A 410 -16.72 -16.30 5.37
C ALA A 410 -16.82 -17.59 4.53
N ARG A 411 -17.62 -17.57 3.46
CA ARG A 411 -17.69 -18.71 2.50
C ARG A 411 -16.33 -19.01 1.88
N GLY A 412 -15.59 -17.99 1.46
CA GLY A 412 -14.25 -18.17 0.93
C GLY A 412 -13.26 -18.75 1.95
N LEU A 413 -13.38 -18.38 3.23
CA LEU A 413 -12.56 -18.97 4.30
C LEU A 413 -12.93 -20.42 4.57
N ARG A 414 -14.23 -20.78 4.50
CA ARG A 414 -14.69 -22.17 4.65
C ARG A 414 -14.21 -23.09 3.54
N ALA A 415 -14.13 -22.59 2.31
CA ALA A 415 -13.61 -23.36 1.18
C ALA A 415 -12.14 -23.78 1.37
N ASP A 416 -11.38 -23.04 2.19
CA ASP A 416 -9.97 -23.31 2.50
C ASP A 416 -9.75 -23.41 4.03
N TYR A 417 -10.75 -23.96 4.74
CA TYR A 417 -10.80 -23.93 6.22
C TYR A 417 -9.56 -24.53 6.89
N GLY A 418 -9.09 -25.68 6.40
CA GLY A 418 -7.92 -26.35 6.97
C GLY A 418 -6.67 -25.48 6.94
N ALA A 419 -6.39 -24.83 5.81
CA ALA A 419 -5.24 -23.95 5.66
C ALA A 419 -5.39 -22.65 6.50
N VAL A 420 -6.60 -22.10 6.60
CA VAL A 420 -6.89 -20.93 7.45
C VAL A 420 -6.74 -21.28 8.94
N GLN A 421 -7.24 -22.45 9.37
CA GLN A 421 -7.08 -22.93 10.74
C GLN A 421 -5.60 -23.15 11.08
N ALA A 422 -4.85 -23.79 10.17
CA ALA A 422 -3.41 -23.95 10.34
C ALA A 422 -2.67 -22.60 10.45
N ALA A 423 -3.08 -21.60 9.67
CA ALA A 423 -2.48 -20.25 9.70
C ALA A 423 -2.64 -19.54 11.06
N VAL A 424 -3.75 -19.78 11.76
CA VAL A 424 -4.00 -19.20 13.10
C VAL A 424 -3.55 -20.11 14.24
N THR A 425 -3.07 -21.31 13.93
CA THR A 425 -2.52 -22.26 14.91
C THR A 425 -1.00 -22.27 14.90
N LEU A 426 -0.40 -22.41 13.71
CA LEU A 426 1.03 -22.58 13.54
C LEU A 426 1.80 -21.25 13.57
N PRO A 427 3.09 -21.26 13.97
CA PRO A 427 3.92 -20.07 14.01
C PRO A 427 4.32 -19.56 12.63
N TRP A 428 4.25 -20.39 11.61
CA TRP A 428 4.76 -20.11 10.28
C TRP A 428 4.06 -18.93 9.61
N SER A 429 4.82 -18.11 8.91
CA SER A 429 4.31 -16.97 8.12
C SER A 429 5.09 -16.81 6.83
N GLN A 430 4.47 -16.18 5.85
CA GLN A 430 5.11 -15.92 4.55
C GLN A 430 5.97 -14.64 4.51
N GLY A 431 6.15 -13.94 5.63
CA GLY A 431 7.04 -12.77 5.68
C GLY A 431 8.45 -12.99 5.10
N PRO A 432 9.12 -14.13 5.38
CA PRO A 432 10.43 -14.41 4.79
C PRO A 432 10.41 -14.53 3.26
N ILE A 433 9.38 -15.13 2.65
CA ILE A 433 9.30 -15.27 1.19
C ILE A 433 9.02 -13.92 0.52
N GLU A 434 8.21 -13.05 1.13
CA GLU A 434 7.98 -11.68 0.64
C GLU A 434 9.29 -10.88 0.63
N GLY A 435 10.12 -11.01 1.67
CA GLY A 435 11.46 -10.44 1.74
C GLY A 435 12.36 -10.92 0.58
N GLN A 436 12.34 -12.22 0.28
CA GLN A 436 13.09 -12.80 -0.82
C GLN A 436 12.54 -12.38 -2.21
N ILE A 437 11.23 -12.24 -2.36
CA ILE A 437 10.64 -11.69 -3.57
C ILE A 437 11.08 -10.23 -3.80
N ASN A 438 11.19 -9.42 -2.75
CA ASN A 438 11.71 -8.05 -2.87
C ASN A 438 13.18 -8.04 -3.29
N ARG A 439 14.01 -8.93 -2.73
CA ARG A 439 15.40 -9.14 -3.13
C ARG A 439 15.48 -9.59 -4.61
N LEU A 440 14.64 -10.53 -5.03
CA LEU A 440 14.55 -10.99 -6.42
C LEU A 440 14.17 -9.84 -7.38
N LYS A 441 13.19 -9.02 -6.99
CA LYS A 441 12.80 -7.81 -7.75
C LYS A 441 13.96 -6.83 -7.90
N MET A 442 14.76 -6.62 -6.84
CA MET A 442 15.94 -5.77 -6.88
C MET A 442 17.02 -6.35 -7.81
N LEU A 443 17.31 -7.64 -7.69
CA LEU A 443 18.27 -8.34 -8.53
C LEU A 443 17.90 -8.25 -10.02
N LYS A 444 16.62 -8.46 -10.33
CA LYS A 444 16.07 -8.31 -11.69
C LYS A 444 16.24 -6.89 -12.25
N ARG A 445 16.04 -5.86 -11.43
CA ARG A 445 16.28 -4.46 -11.79
C ARG A 445 17.76 -4.20 -12.10
N HIS A 446 18.70 -4.73 -11.32
CA HIS A 446 20.14 -4.65 -11.58
C HIS A 446 20.53 -5.33 -12.90
N MET A 447 19.74 -6.29 -13.36
CA MET A 447 19.95 -6.95 -14.66
C MET A 447 19.19 -6.27 -15.81
N TYR A 448 18.66 -5.07 -15.60
CA TYR A 448 17.93 -4.25 -16.59
C TYR A 448 16.77 -4.98 -17.28
N GLY A 449 16.16 -5.96 -16.61
CA GLY A 449 15.07 -6.78 -17.16
C GLY A 449 15.48 -7.72 -18.31
N ARG A 450 16.78 -7.87 -18.58
CA ARG A 450 17.34 -8.71 -19.67
C ARG A 450 17.74 -10.11 -19.23
N ALA A 451 17.67 -10.41 -17.94
CA ALA A 451 17.99 -11.73 -17.44
C ALA A 451 16.91 -12.74 -17.87
N ARG A 452 17.33 -13.82 -18.46
CA ARG A 452 16.53 -15.04 -18.58
C ARG A 452 16.45 -15.71 -17.21
N LEU A 453 15.45 -16.55 -17.02
CA LEU A 453 15.18 -17.21 -15.74
C LEU A 453 16.40 -18.00 -15.22
N ASP A 454 17.12 -18.70 -16.11
CA ASP A 454 18.31 -19.50 -15.78
C ASP A 454 19.38 -18.68 -15.05
N LEU A 455 19.73 -17.53 -15.61
CA LEU A 455 20.75 -16.65 -15.03
C LEU A 455 20.22 -15.94 -13.77
N LEU A 456 18.95 -15.55 -13.77
CA LEU A 456 18.31 -14.91 -12.61
C LEU A 456 18.28 -15.89 -11.42
N ALA A 457 17.84 -17.13 -11.65
CA ALA A 457 17.77 -18.19 -10.64
C ALA A 457 19.16 -18.48 -10.04
N ARG A 458 20.16 -18.72 -10.90
CA ARG A 458 21.52 -18.98 -10.43
C ARG A 458 22.08 -17.83 -9.58
N ARG A 459 21.92 -16.60 -10.06
CA ARG A 459 22.39 -15.42 -9.36
C ARG A 459 21.66 -15.23 -8.03
N PHE A 460 20.37 -15.52 -7.98
CA PHE A 460 19.54 -15.44 -6.78
C PHE A 460 19.89 -16.51 -5.75
N LEU A 461 20.03 -17.76 -6.18
CA LEU A 461 20.32 -18.90 -5.29
C LEU A 461 21.77 -18.91 -4.79
N LEU A 462 22.73 -18.51 -5.62
CA LEU A 462 24.15 -18.46 -5.24
C LEU A 462 24.49 -17.28 -4.32
N THR A 463 23.61 -16.31 -4.14
CA THR A 463 23.79 -15.16 -3.23
C THR A 463 22.86 -15.23 -2.01
N ALA A 464 22.22 -16.37 -1.77
CA ALA A 464 21.30 -16.62 -0.65
C ALA A 464 22.04 -17.01 0.64
#